data_943bca36ef5c014e7ad73be98c9f916c
#
_entry.id   943bca36ef5c014e7ad73be98c9f916c
#
_cell.length_a   1.000
_cell.length_b   1.000
_cell.length_c   1.000
_cell.angle_alpha   90.00
_cell.angle_beta   90.00
_cell.angle_gamma   90.00
#
_symmetry.space_group_name_H-M   'P 1'
#
loop_
_entity.id
_entity.type
_entity.pdbx_description
1 polymer ?
#
loop_
_entity_poly.entity_id
_entity_poly.type
_entity_poly.pdbx_seq_one_letter_code
_entity_poly.pdbx_strand_id
1 'polypeptide(L)'
;MSDSTTENQLMPETPARANNGGINNTGRLVIVIGQSGSGHSTALDCLEDAGFSAIDNLPLALIDQLVALSVETEKQHIAVCADLRTSGFDAKAIERLVENLRSRLADQCQLVLITAQPQEILRRYQATRRRHPLQKSASSLEAAIDTDQISVDALRH
;
A
#
# COMPACT_ATOMS: atom_id res chain seq x y z
N MET A 1 -55.40 12.36 -38.23
CA MET A 1 -54.81 13.58 -37.65
C MET A 1 -54.66 13.36 -36.17
N SER A 2 -53.54 12.91 -35.75
CA SER A 2 -53.20 12.81 -34.30
C SER A 2 -51.69 12.85 -34.18
N ASP A 3 -51.23 14.02 -33.81
CA ASP A 3 -49.82 14.26 -33.48
C ASP A 3 -49.47 13.59 -32.16
N SER A 4 -48.46 12.76 -32.17
CA SER A 4 -47.85 12.20 -30.98
C SER A 4 -46.46 12.80 -30.83
N THR A 5 -46.38 13.88 -30.05
CA THR A 5 -45.13 14.49 -29.65
C THR A 5 -44.50 13.63 -28.55
N THR A 6 -43.39 12.99 -28.89
CA THR A 6 -42.57 12.24 -27.92
C THR A 6 -41.66 13.23 -27.20
N GLU A 7 -41.98 13.54 -25.95
CA GLU A 7 -41.09 14.28 -25.04
C GLU A 7 -39.83 13.43 -24.72
N ASN A 8 -38.72 13.94 -25.21
CA ASN A 8 -37.38 13.41 -24.88
C ASN A 8 -36.95 13.99 -23.52
N GLN A 9 -37.15 13.21 -22.43
CA GLN A 9 -36.66 13.59 -21.10
C GLN A 9 -35.11 13.48 -21.08
N LEU A 10 -34.44 14.64 -21.12
CA LEU A 10 -33.04 14.77 -20.81
C LEU A 10 -32.82 14.36 -19.34
N MET A 11 -32.00 13.32 -19.16
CA MET A 11 -31.45 12.97 -17.86
C MET A 11 -30.56 14.12 -17.36
N PRO A 12 -30.57 14.46 -16.08
CA PRO A 12 -29.72 15.52 -15.55
C PRO A 12 -28.26 15.08 -15.62
N GLU A 13 -27.43 15.87 -16.27
CA GLU A 13 -25.98 15.69 -16.29
C GLU A 13 -25.42 15.80 -14.86
N THR A 14 -24.70 14.75 -14.44
CA THR A 14 -23.92 14.76 -13.20
C THR A 14 -22.90 15.91 -13.28
N PRO A 15 -22.83 16.82 -12.29
CA PRO A 15 -21.89 17.92 -12.35
C PRO A 15 -20.46 17.37 -12.39
N ALA A 16 -19.74 17.72 -13.45
CA ALA A 16 -18.31 17.47 -13.60
C ALA A 16 -17.59 17.97 -12.33
N ARG A 17 -16.86 17.08 -11.66
CA ARG A 17 -15.99 17.43 -10.54
C ARG A 17 -15.08 18.57 -10.97
N ALA A 18 -15.21 19.70 -10.27
CA ALA A 18 -14.37 20.87 -10.47
C ALA A 18 -12.88 20.48 -10.42
N ASN A 19 -12.21 20.72 -11.52
CA ASN A 19 -10.77 20.55 -11.69
C ASN A 19 -10.09 21.64 -10.88
N ASN A 20 -9.76 21.37 -9.61
CA ASN A 20 -8.96 22.25 -8.77
C ASN A 20 -7.49 22.21 -9.23
N GLY A 21 -7.07 23.33 -9.75
CA GLY A 21 -5.72 23.87 -9.93
C GLY A 21 -4.54 22.90 -9.99
N GLY A 22 -3.89 22.82 -11.15
CA GLY A 22 -2.44 22.56 -11.32
C GLY A 22 -1.79 21.47 -10.47
N ILE A 23 -2.37 20.27 -10.36
CA ILE A 23 -1.67 19.11 -9.86
C ILE A 23 -0.82 18.61 -11.03
N ASN A 24 0.50 18.71 -10.91
CA ASN A 24 1.42 18.00 -11.79
C ASN A 24 0.88 16.56 -11.93
N ASN A 25 0.49 16.19 -13.15
CA ASN A 25 -0.08 14.87 -13.46
C ASN A 25 1.04 13.83 -13.48
N THR A 26 1.64 13.62 -12.30
CA THR A 26 2.73 12.67 -12.07
C THR A 26 2.20 11.58 -11.16
N GLY A 27 2.47 10.33 -11.50
CA GLY A 27 2.10 9.20 -10.67
C GLY A 27 2.78 9.28 -9.28
N ARG A 28 2.19 8.64 -8.29
CA ARG A 28 2.72 8.54 -6.93
C ARG A 28 2.91 7.10 -6.53
N LEU A 29 3.95 6.85 -5.76
CA LEU A 29 4.20 5.56 -5.14
C LEU A 29 4.13 5.69 -3.62
N VAL A 30 3.34 4.86 -2.98
CA VAL A 30 3.36 4.66 -1.52
C VAL A 30 3.79 3.23 -1.24
N ILE A 31 4.89 3.06 -0.51
CA ILE A 31 5.35 1.76 -0.03
C ILE A 31 4.94 1.65 1.45
N VAL A 32 4.03 0.75 1.74
CA VAL A 32 3.55 0.47 3.09
C VAL A 32 4.33 -0.72 3.64
N ILE A 33 5.03 -0.51 4.74
CA ILE A 33 5.78 -1.56 5.43
C ILE A 33 5.34 -1.60 6.89
N GLY A 34 5.36 -2.75 7.49
CA GLY A 34 5.07 -2.85 8.90
C GLY A 34 5.04 -4.28 9.40
N GLN A 35 4.77 -4.41 10.69
CA GLN A 35 4.65 -5.69 11.36
C GLN A 35 3.43 -6.47 10.85
N SER A 36 3.58 -7.77 10.78
CA SER A 36 2.46 -8.66 10.48
C SER A 36 1.35 -8.53 11.53
N GLY A 37 0.16 -8.15 11.10
CA GLY A 37 -0.97 -7.88 12.00
C GLY A 37 -1.08 -6.42 12.48
N SER A 38 -0.21 -5.50 12.02
CA SER A 38 -0.27 -4.08 12.41
C SER A 38 -1.40 -3.29 11.74
N GLY A 39 -2.01 -3.80 10.66
CA GLY A 39 -3.12 -3.13 9.97
C GLY A 39 -2.88 -2.80 8.50
N HIS A 40 -2.00 -3.53 7.83
CA HIS A 40 -1.68 -3.32 6.40
C HIS A 40 -2.91 -3.28 5.51
N SER A 41 -3.84 -4.25 5.66
CA SER A 41 -5.04 -4.30 4.83
C SER A 41 -5.87 -3.03 4.98
N THR A 42 -6.07 -2.54 6.22
CA THR A 42 -6.79 -1.28 6.46
C THR A 42 -6.10 -0.09 5.81
N ALA A 43 -4.76 -0.05 5.84
CA ALA A 43 -4.02 1.01 5.17
C ALA A 43 -4.15 0.95 3.65
N LEU A 44 -4.12 -0.26 3.07
CA LEU A 44 -4.34 -0.43 1.63
C LEU A 44 -5.76 -0.04 1.23
N ASP A 45 -6.78 -0.44 1.99
CA ASP A 45 -8.18 -0.05 1.75
C ASP A 45 -8.32 1.49 1.76
N CYS A 46 -7.71 2.19 2.72
CA CYS A 46 -7.71 3.66 2.75
C CYS A 46 -6.99 4.29 1.54
N LEU A 47 -5.92 3.67 1.05
CA LEU A 47 -5.22 4.15 -0.13
C LEU A 47 -6.02 3.88 -1.41
N GLU A 48 -6.74 2.75 -1.51
CA GLU A 48 -7.68 2.48 -2.61
C GLU A 48 -8.81 3.52 -2.63
N ASP A 49 -9.40 3.84 -1.49
CA ASP A 49 -10.40 4.89 -1.36
C ASP A 49 -9.86 6.27 -1.77
N ALA A 50 -8.56 6.49 -1.59
CA ALA A 50 -7.86 7.70 -2.04
C ALA A 50 -7.47 7.69 -3.52
N GLY A 51 -7.79 6.61 -4.26
CA GLY A 51 -7.56 6.49 -5.70
C GLY A 51 -6.22 5.88 -6.08
N PHE A 52 -5.55 5.19 -5.16
CA PHE A 52 -4.38 4.37 -5.47
C PHE A 52 -4.78 2.97 -5.94
N SER A 53 -4.03 2.40 -6.86
CA SER A 53 -4.08 0.95 -7.14
C SER A 53 -3.25 0.23 -6.08
N ALA A 54 -3.90 -0.48 -5.17
CA ALA A 54 -3.23 -1.16 -4.06
C ALA A 54 -2.82 -2.59 -4.43
N ILE A 55 -1.60 -2.95 -4.08
CA ILE A 55 -1.02 -4.27 -4.33
C ILE A 55 -0.42 -4.80 -3.03
N ASP A 56 -0.98 -5.90 -2.53
CA ASP A 56 -0.43 -6.59 -1.35
C ASP A 56 0.59 -7.66 -1.76
N ASN A 57 1.67 -7.73 -1.00
CA ASN A 57 2.66 -8.82 -1.06
C ASN A 57 3.34 -8.99 -2.44
N LEU A 58 3.58 -7.91 -3.18
CA LEU A 58 4.36 -7.94 -4.41
C LEU A 58 5.83 -8.26 -4.08
N PRO A 59 6.47 -9.25 -4.74
CA PRO A 59 7.91 -9.49 -4.57
C PRO A 59 8.73 -8.22 -4.80
N LEU A 60 9.68 -7.92 -3.91
CA LEU A 60 10.47 -6.68 -3.97
C LEU A 60 11.15 -6.48 -5.33
N ALA A 61 11.61 -7.57 -5.96
CA ALA A 61 12.27 -7.53 -7.26
C ALA A 61 11.36 -7.04 -8.41
N LEU A 62 10.03 -7.03 -8.23
CA LEU A 62 9.07 -6.60 -9.26
C LEU A 62 8.63 -5.15 -9.07
N ILE A 63 8.93 -4.51 -7.94
CA ILE A 63 8.48 -3.14 -7.65
C ILE A 63 9.07 -2.15 -8.65
N ASP A 64 10.34 -2.27 -9.00
CA ASP A 64 10.98 -1.40 -9.99
C ASP A 64 10.29 -1.45 -11.37
N GLN A 65 9.93 -2.64 -11.83
CA GLN A 65 9.24 -2.83 -13.11
C GLN A 65 7.81 -2.25 -13.06
N LEU A 66 7.10 -2.48 -11.97
CA LEU A 66 5.78 -1.90 -11.75
C LEU A 66 5.83 -0.38 -11.77
N VAL A 67 6.80 0.22 -11.07
CA VAL A 67 6.99 1.67 -11.00
C VAL A 67 7.30 2.25 -12.38
N ALA A 68 8.22 1.65 -13.12
CA ALA A 68 8.58 2.12 -14.46
C ALA A 68 7.37 2.12 -15.40
N LEU A 69 6.53 1.10 -15.34
CA LEU A 69 5.34 1.02 -16.18
C LEU A 69 4.23 1.95 -15.68
N SER A 70 3.79 1.77 -14.45
CA SER A 70 2.55 2.40 -13.96
C SER A 70 2.75 3.84 -13.49
N VAL A 71 3.80 4.12 -12.71
CA VAL A 71 4.01 5.44 -12.11
C VAL A 71 4.67 6.40 -13.10
N GLU A 72 5.76 5.97 -13.74
CA GLU A 72 6.56 6.83 -14.59
C GLU A 72 5.91 7.03 -15.97
N THR A 73 5.37 5.96 -16.57
CA THR A 73 4.79 6.01 -17.90
C THR A 73 3.32 6.37 -17.90
N GLU A 74 2.49 5.64 -17.14
CA GLU A 74 1.04 5.80 -17.12
C GLU A 74 0.54 6.85 -16.13
N LYS A 75 1.44 7.39 -15.27
CA LYS A 75 1.12 8.38 -14.23
C LYS A 75 0.09 7.91 -13.21
N GLN A 76 0.02 6.60 -12.97
CA GLN A 76 -0.88 6.02 -11.99
C GLN A 76 -0.37 6.24 -10.55
N HIS A 77 -1.30 6.29 -9.61
CA HIS A 77 -0.99 6.24 -8.18
C HIS A 77 -0.99 4.78 -7.74
N ILE A 78 0.13 4.30 -7.20
CA ILE A 78 0.33 2.92 -6.78
C ILE A 78 0.63 2.86 -5.29
N ALA A 79 -0.01 1.96 -4.58
CA ALA A 79 0.33 1.58 -3.21
C ALA A 79 0.79 0.13 -3.17
N VAL A 80 1.97 -0.13 -2.65
CA VAL A 80 2.51 -1.49 -2.49
C VAL A 80 2.70 -1.77 -1.01
N CYS A 81 2.15 -2.88 -0.53
CA CYS A 81 2.41 -3.34 0.82
C CYS A 81 3.45 -4.47 0.82
N ALA A 82 4.41 -4.40 1.74
CA ALA A 82 5.40 -5.44 1.96
C ALA A 82 5.58 -5.71 3.46
N ASP A 83 5.68 -6.98 3.81
CA ASP A 83 5.99 -7.47 5.15
C ASP A 83 6.87 -8.73 5.06
N LEU A 84 7.10 -9.40 6.18
CA LEU A 84 7.91 -10.63 6.25
C LEU A 84 7.45 -11.77 5.32
N ARG A 85 6.23 -11.73 4.77
CA ARG A 85 5.71 -12.71 3.80
C ARG A 85 6.19 -12.40 2.39
N THR A 86 6.58 -11.16 2.14
CA THR A 86 6.98 -10.69 0.82
C THR A 86 8.30 -11.33 0.42
N SER A 87 8.34 -11.91 -0.77
CA SER A 87 9.56 -12.50 -1.31
C SER A 87 10.67 -11.46 -1.46
N GLY A 88 11.83 -11.75 -0.89
CA GLY A 88 12.98 -10.84 -0.87
C GLY A 88 12.91 -9.78 0.24
N PHE A 89 11.95 -9.87 1.18
CA PHE A 89 11.85 -8.94 2.30
C PHE A 89 13.12 -9.03 3.18
N ASP A 90 13.87 -7.95 3.18
CA ASP A 90 15.05 -7.71 4.02
C ASP A 90 15.21 -6.19 4.19
N ALA A 91 15.51 -5.73 5.41
CA ALA A 91 15.59 -4.30 5.71
C ALA A 91 16.56 -3.56 4.77
N LYS A 92 17.76 -4.11 4.55
CA LYS A 92 18.74 -3.49 3.64
C LYS A 92 18.30 -3.52 2.17
N ALA A 93 17.53 -4.53 1.75
CA ALA A 93 16.98 -4.59 0.40
C ALA A 93 15.90 -3.51 0.21
N ILE A 94 15.07 -3.28 1.22
CA ILE A 94 14.05 -2.23 1.23
C ILE A 94 14.70 -0.85 1.22
N GLU A 95 15.69 -0.60 2.07
CA GLU A 95 16.43 0.67 2.08
C GLU A 95 16.98 1.01 0.68
N ARG A 96 17.72 0.07 0.07
CA ARG A 96 18.26 0.25 -1.29
C ARG A 96 17.17 0.49 -2.34
N LEU A 97 16.05 -0.24 -2.26
CA LEU A 97 14.92 -0.06 -3.15
C LEU A 97 14.34 1.35 -3.00
N VAL A 98 14.08 1.79 -1.76
CA VAL A 98 13.50 3.10 -1.47
C VAL A 98 14.45 4.22 -1.90
N GLU A 99 15.76 4.11 -1.65
CA GLU A 99 16.77 5.07 -2.12
C GLU A 99 16.78 5.19 -3.65
N ASN A 100 16.78 4.07 -4.36
CA ASN A 100 16.71 4.05 -5.82
C ASN A 100 15.42 4.73 -6.32
N LEU A 101 14.27 4.36 -5.77
CA LEU A 101 12.98 4.93 -6.16
C LEU A 101 12.87 6.43 -5.85
N ARG A 102 13.37 6.87 -4.70
CA ARG A 102 13.41 8.30 -4.34
C ARG A 102 14.31 9.10 -5.26
N SER A 103 15.43 8.54 -5.73
CA SER A 103 16.30 9.21 -6.68
C SER A 103 15.62 9.49 -8.03
N ARG A 104 14.61 8.69 -8.41
CA ARG A 104 13.86 8.80 -9.67
C ARG A 104 12.56 9.56 -9.50
N LEU A 105 11.83 9.33 -8.42
CA LEU A 105 10.49 9.86 -8.18
C LEU A 105 10.44 11.06 -7.24
N ALA A 106 11.55 11.36 -6.55
CA ALA A 106 11.64 12.44 -5.55
C ALA A 106 10.48 12.37 -4.53
N ASP A 107 9.75 13.47 -4.35
CA ASP A 107 8.64 13.58 -3.40
C ASP A 107 7.41 12.70 -3.75
N GLN A 108 7.43 12.08 -4.92
CA GLN A 108 6.34 11.16 -5.35
C GLN A 108 6.50 9.74 -4.78
N CYS A 109 7.66 9.41 -4.19
CA CYS A 109 7.90 8.13 -3.51
C CYS A 109 7.84 8.33 -1.99
N GLN A 110 6.88 7.72 -1.34
CA GLN A 110 6.70 7.76 0.11
C GLN A 110 6.82 6.37 0.72
N LEU A 111 7.57 6.27 1.82
CA LEU A 111 7.62 5.08 2.66
C LEU A 111 6.78 5.34 3.92
N VAL A 112 5.80 4.46 4.16
CA VAL A 112 4.92 4.51 5.33
C VAL A 112 5.19 3.28 6.20
N LEU A 113 5.62 3.49 7.44
CA LEU A 113 5.81 2.42 8.42
C LEU A 113 4.59 2.31 9.32
N ILE A 114 3.96 1.14 9.34
CA ILE A 114 2.81 0.85 10.21
C ILE A 114 3.25 -0.09 11.32
N THR A 115 3.07 0.36 12.55
CA THR A 115 3.38 -0.43 13.74
C THR A 115 2.19 -0.45 14.70
N ALA A 116 2.12 -1.47 15.53
CA ALA A 116 1.18 -1.56 16.63
C ALA A 116 1.91 -2.04 17.88
N GLN A 117 1.34 -1.78 19.05
CA GLN A 117 1.91 -2.28 20.32
C GLN A 117 1.93 -3.83 20.27
N PRO A 118 3.01 -4.47 20.76
CA PRO A 118 3.15 -5.94 20.74
C PRO A 118 1.94 -6.66 21.35
N GLN A 119 1.38 -6.12 22.45
CA GLN A 119 0.20 -6.67 23.11
C GLN A 119 -1.05 -6.64 22.21
N GLU A 120 -1.19 -5.60 21.40
CA GLU A 120 -2.32 -5.50 20.47
C GLU A 120 -2.17 -6.51 19.32
N ILE A 121 -0.97 -6.68 18.79
CA ILE A 121 -0.68 -7.69 17.77
C ILE A 121 -0.94 -9.09 18.33
N LEU A 122 -0.44 -9.38 19.55
CA LEU A 122 -0.67 -10.64 20.24
C LEU A 122 -2.18 -10.93 20.38
N ARG A 123 -2.95 -9.95 20.87
CA ARG A 123 -4.41 -10.03 21.00
C ARG A 123 -5.10 -10.35 19.68
N ARG A 124 -4.69 -9.68 18.59
CA ARG A 124 -5.23 -9.92 17.23
C ARG A 124 -4.97 -11.34 16.75
N TYR A 125 -3.75 -11.84 16.93
CA TYR A 125 -3.41 -13.22 16.56
C TYR A 125 -4.13 -14.26 17.40
N GLN A 126 -4.32 -14.04 18.70
CA GLN A 126 -5.09 -14.92 19.59
C GLN A 126 -6.59 -14.95 19.22
N ALA A 127 -7.13 -13.82 18.74
CA ALA A 127 -8.53 -13.73 18.32
C ALA A 127 -8.78 -14.33 16.93
N THR A 128 -7.75 -14.67 16.16
CA THR A 128 -7.87 -15.19 14.79
C THR A 128 -7.26 -16.59 14.68
N ARG A 129 -7.64 -17.33 13.61
CA ARG A 129 -6.99 -18.61 13.27
C ARG A 129 -5.71 -18.43 12.44
N ARG A 130 -5.35 -17.20 12.12
CA ARG A 130 -4.13 -16.93 11.34
C ARG A 130 -2.90 -17.14 12.21
N ARG A 131 -1.87 -17.72 11.64
CA ARG A 131 -0.56 -17.87 12.30
C ARG A 131 0.37 -16.73 11.90
N HIS A 132 1.16 -16.27 12.85
CA HIS A 132 2.23 -15.30 12.55
C HIS A 132 3.24 -15.91 11.56
N PRO A 133 3.75 -15.18 10.55
CA PRO A 133 4.69 -15.70 9.56
C PRO A 133 5.91 -16.39 10.18
N LEU A 134 6.47 -15.82 11.25
CA LEU A 134 7.64 -16.37 11.97
C LEU A 134 7.28 -17.43 13.02
N GLN A 135 6.02 -17.77 13.24
CA GLN A 135 5.62 -18.68 14.34
C GLN A 135 6.20 -20.11 14.20
N LYS A 136 6.54 -20.51 12.98
CA LYS A 136 7.18 -21.84 12.77
C LYS A 136 8.64 -21.88 13.18
N SER A 137 9.33 -20.73 13.14
CA SER A 137 10.77 -20.58 13.44
C SER A 137 11.05 -19.99 14.81
N ALA A 138 10.04 -19.42 15.46
CA ALA A 138 10.16 -18.82 16.79
C ALA A 138 9.73 -19.80 17.90
N SER A 139 10.22 -19.58 19.11
CA SER A 139 9.89 -20.37 20.29
C SER A 139 8.46 -20.16 20.80
N SER A 140 7.91 -18.98 20.55
CA SER A 140 6.54 -18.60 20.93
C SER A 140 5.99 -17.55 19.95
N LEU A 141 4.70 -17.21 20.08
CA LEU A 141 4.07 -16.14 19.32
C LEU A 141 4.65 -14.78 19.70
N GLU A 142 4.92 -14.56 20.99
CA GLU A 142 5.55 -13.33 21.48
C GLU A 142 6.95 -13.15 20.87
N ALA A 143 7.78 -14.21 20.88
CA ALA A 143 9.10 -14.16 20.26
C ALA A 143 9.05 -13.89 18.75
N ALA A 144 8.02 -14.40 18.07
CA ALA A 144 7.79 -14.11 16.65
C ALA A 144 7.44 -12.62 16.43
N ILE A 145 6.60 -12.04 17.28
CA ILE A 145 6.21 -10.62 17.23
C ILE A 145 7.41 -9.72 17.52
N ASP A 146 8.22 -10.05 18.53
CA ASP A 146 9.42 -9.28 18.88
C ASP A 146 10.46 -9.29 17.75
N THR A 147 10.66 -10.45 17.10
CA THR A 147 11.56 -10.55 15.94
C THR A 147 11.07 -9.71 14.75
N ASP A 148 9.77 -9.71 14.50
CA ASP A 148 9.14 -8.89 13.46
C ASP A 148 9.30 -7.38 13.77
N GLN A 149 9.09 -6.98 15.02
CA GLN A 149 9.31 -5.61 15.49
C GLN A 149 10.73 -5.13 15.20
N ILE A 150 11.74 -5.93 15.56
CA ILE A 150 13.16 -5.60 15.31
C ILE A 150 13.41 -5.36 13.82
N SER A 151 12.84 -6.21 12.95
CA SER A 151 13.00 -6.09 11.49
C SER A 151 12.40 -4.80 10.94
N VAL A 152 11.26 -4.35 11.49
CA VAL A 152 10.61 -3.10 11.08
C VAL A 152 11.30 -1.88 11.69
N ASP A 153 11.76 -1.97 12.94
CA ASP A 153 12.47 -0.87 13.61
C ASP A 153 13.80 -0.52 12.92
N ALA A 154 14.44 -1.49 12.26
CA ALA A 154 15.62 -1.23 11.43
C ALA A 154 15.37 -0.28 10.25
N LEU A 155 14.10 -0.07 9.85
CA LEU A 155 13.70 0.82 8.74
C LEU A 155 13.30 2.23 9.18
N ARG A 156 13.44 2.57 10.48
CA ARG A 156 13.03 3.88 11.03
C ARG A 156 14.08 5.00 10.88
N HIS A 157 15.20 4.73 10.23
CA HIS A 157 16.33 5.67 10.13
C HIS A 157 16.39 6.40 8.81
#